data_e7166d19f7a6f1803650815faee44bcb
#
_entry.id   e7166d19f7a6f1803650815faee44bcb
#
_cell.length_a   1.000
_cell.length_b   1.000
_cell.length_c   1.000
_cell.angle_alpha   90.00
_cell.angle_beta   90.00
_cell.angle_gamma   90.00
#
_symmetry.space_group_name_H-M   'P 1'
#
loop_
_entity.id
_entity.type
_entity.pdbx_description
1 polymer ?
#
loop_
_entity_poly.entity_id
_entity_poly.type
_entity_poly.pdbx_seq_one_letter_code
_entity_poly.pdbx_strand_id
1 'polypeptide(L)'
;ADPYANKILERKFDKGISPVAYPNLMEFPEKCKADIVSVWQTAKPEYPWEVTDFKGVRQDRLTIYELLLRDFTRNGEYKGNLKLALEKLDYLKSLGINAIELMPFCKIDGITNWGYHSTFFFATEKVYGTEEDYKKFIDECHKRGIAVIMDIVLDHAYGTCSLVRLYADPPGNTKAQPAADNPWFNMVSPNTKYSWGADFNHESKETQILLDSICAFWLKEYKLDGFRFDFSKGFTNTPGDGSAYDPDRIRIIKRLSDEIRKRKSDAYLIYEHLAGDQEEKELAEHDLMLWGKQNSPFSNAINGVQKGSSFKGAMASS
;
A
#
# COMPACT_ATOMS: atom_id res chain seq x y z
N ALA A 1 -12.83 -14.36 8.94
CA ALA A 1 -12.37 -14.44 7.54
C ALA A 1 -10.94 -14.95 7.47
N ASP A 2 -10.60 -15.59 6.39
CA ASP A 2 -9.24 -16.06 6.11
C ASP A 2 -8.33 -14.84 5.87
N PRO A 3 -7.18 -14.71 6.55
CA PRO A 3 -6.27 -13.59 6.34
C PRO A 3 -5.64 -13.55 4.95
N TYR A 4 -5.57 -14.67 4.24
CA TYR A 4 -5.08 -14.78 2.85
C TYR A 4 -6.19 -14.64 1.80
N ALA A 5 -7.42 -14.29 2.21
CA ALA A 5 -8.51 -14.11 1.25
C ALA A 5 -8.23 -12.93 0.32
N ASN A 6 -8.35 -13.18 -0.98
CA ASN A 6 -8.25 -12.15 -2.01
C ASN A 6 -9.61 -11.48 -2.31
N LYS A 7 -10.69 -11.99 -1.73
CA LYS A 7 -12.03 -11.43 -1.80
C LYS A 7 -12.78 -11.67 -0.50
N ILE A 8 -13.39 -10.62 0.03
CA ILE A 8 -14.20 -10.69 1.25
C ILE A 8 -15.54 -9.99 1.06
N LEU A 9 -16.52 -10.35 1.90
CA LEU A 9 -17.78 -9.62 2.04
C LEU A 9 -17.88 -9.11 3.49
N GLU A 10 -18.47 -7.91 3.61
CA GLU A 10 -18.67 -7.23 4.88
C GLU A 10 -20.14 -6.87 5.09
N ARG A 11 -20.75 -7.42 6.14
CA ARG A 11 -22.17 -7.19 6.45
C ARG A 11 -22.54 -5.72 6.52
N LYS A 12 -21.69 -4.90 7.10
CA LYS A 12 -21.95 -3.50 7.36
C LYS A 12 -21.64 -2.60 6.16
N PHE A 13 -20.50 -2.82 5.53
CA PHE A 13 -19.92 -1.85 4.61
C PHE A 13 -20.29 -2.09 3.15
N ASP A 14 -20.52 -3.33 2.73
CA ASP A 14 -20.84 -3.66 1.35
C ASP A 14 -22.12 -2.99 0.84
N LYS A 15 -23.08 -2.74 1.73
CA LYS A 15 -24.32 -2.01 1.40
C LYS A 15 -24.09 -0.56 0.94
N GLY A 16 -22.94 0.02 1.28
CA GLY A 16 -22.55 1.37 0.88
C GLY A 16 -21.74 1.43 -0.41
N ILE A 17 -21.45 0.29 -1.04
CA ILE A 17 -20.69 0.23 -2.29
C ILE A 17 -21.62 0.50 -3.47
N SER A 18 -21.23 1.47 -4.31
CA SER A 18 -22.00 1.82 -5.50
C SER A 18 -22.04 0.68 -6.51
N PRO A 19 -23.21 0.31 -7.06
CA PRO A 19 -23.30 -0.66 -8.16
C PRO A 19 -22.58 -0.21 -9.44
N VAL A 20 -22.32 1.08 -9.60
CA VAL A 20 -21.53 1.63 -10.71
C VAL A 20 -20.06 1.24 -10.56
N ALA A 21 -19.52 1.30 -9.33
CA ALA A 21 -18.17 0.89 -9.05
C ALA A 21 -18.03 -0.64 -9.04
N TYR A 22 -18.93 -1.33 -8.35
CA TYR A 22 -18.90 -2.78 -8.23
C TYR A 22 -20.25 -3.40 -8.63
N PRO A 23 -20.49 -3.65 -9.92
CA PRO A 23 -21.71 -4.30 -10.38
C PRO A 23 -21.76 -5.74 -9.89
N ASN A 24 -22.96 -6.23 -9.57
CA ASN A 24 -23.19 -7.62 -9.13
C ASN A 24 -22.37 -8.03 -7.90
N LEU A 25 -22.15 -7.09 -6.97
CA LEU A 25 -21.53 -7.45 -5.68
C LEU A 25 -22.43 -8.52 -5.01
N MET A 26 -21.81 -9.62 -4.64
CA MET A 26 -22.50 -10.72 -3.97
C MET A 26 -23.09 -10.25 -2.65
N GLU A 27 -24.32 -10.65 -2.35
CA GLU A 27 -24.95 -10.35 -1.09
C GLU A 27 -24.28 -11.09 0.08
N PHE A 28 -24.20 -10.41 1.21
CA PHE A 28 -23.67 -11.02 2.43
C PHE A 28 -24.62 -12.15 2.89
N PRO A 29 -24.11 -13.36 3.23
CA PRO A 29 -24.97 -14.49 3.61
C PRO A 29 -25.74 -14.18 4.91
N GLU A 30 -27.05 -14.13 4.84
CA GLU A 30 -27.93 -13.73 5.97
C GLU A 30 -27.75 -14.60 7.21
N LYS A 31 -27.58 -15.91 7.01
CA LYS A 31 -27.43 -16.89 8.10
C LYS A 31 -26.05 -16.88 8.76
N CYS A 32 -25.07 -16.19 8.19
CA CYS A 32 -23.74 -16.08 8.78
C CYS A 32 -23.79 -15.16 10.00
N LYS A 33 -23.21 -15.58 11.13
CA LYS A 33 -23.13 -14.76 12.35
C LYS A 33 -21.91 -13.84 12.37
N ALA A 34 -20.92 -14.07 11.52
CA ALA A 34 -19.74 -13.22 11.42
C ALA A 34 -20.08 -11.91 10.70
N ASP A 35 -19.27 -10.88 10.92
CA ASP A 35 -19.39 -9.58 10.22
C ASP A 35 -18.64 -9.53 8.89
N ILE A 36 -17.63 -10.37 8.76
CA ILE A 36 -16.75 -10.47 7.59
C ILE A 36 -16.60 -11.94 7.22
N VAL A 37 -16.74 -12.25 5.94
CA VAL A 37 -16.54 -13.60 5.39
C VAL A 37 -15.61 -13.57 4.18
N SER A 38 -14.80 -14.61 4.04
CA SER A 38 -14.00 -14.83 2.84
C SER A 38 -14.86 -15.42 1.73
N VAL A 39 -14.63 -14.98 0.51
CA VAL A 39 -15.24 -15.58 -0.68
C VAL A 39 -14.19 -16.47 -1.34
N TRP A 40 -14.52 -17.74 -1.45
CA TRP A 40 -13.71 -18.67 -2.23
C TRP A 40 -14.39 -18.94 -3.56
N GLN A 41 -13.72 -18.59 -4.63
CA GLN A 41 -14.19 -18.79 -5.99
C GLN A 41 -13.31 -19.83 -6.68
N THR A 42 -13.92 -20.99 -7.00
CA THR A 42 -13.32 -22.00 -7.86
C THR A 42 -13.50 -21.61 -9.33
N ALA A 43 -12.60 -22.05 -10.18
CA ALA A 43 -12.67 -21.80 -11.63
C ALA A 43 -12.78 -20.30 -12.02
N LYS A 44 -12.13 -19.42 -11.27
CA LYS A 44 -11.99 -18.00 -11.65
C LYS A 44 -11.15 -17.94 -12.93
N PRO A 45 -11.66 -17.34 -14.03
CA PRO A 45 -10.87 -17.16 -15.23
C PRO A 45 -9.67 -16.26 -14.97
N GLU A 46 -8.55 -16.56 -15.59
CA GLU A 46 -7.40 -15.64 -15.57
C GLU A 46 -7.73 -14.38 -16.36
N TYR A 47 -7.24 -13.24 -15.88
CA TYR A 47 -7.37 -11.98 -16.62
C TYR A 47 -6.50 -12.05 -17.89
N PRO A 48 -7.07 -11.76 -19.08
CA PRO A 48 -6.34 -11.85 -20.35
C PRO A 48 -5.48 -10.60 -20.56
N TRP A 49 -4.32 -10.54 -19.91
CA TRP A 49 -3.39 -9.41 -20.03
C TRP A 49 -2.99 -9.16 -21.48
N GLU A 50 -3.13 -7.94 -21.95
CA GLU A 50 -2.66 -7.56 -23.29
C GLU A 50 -1.18 -7.19 -23.25
N VAL A 51 -0.69 -6.58 -22.16
CA VAL A 51 0.74 -6.31 -21.96
C VAL A 51 1.32 -7.35 -21.00
N THR A 52 2.14 -8.25 -21.54
CA THR A 52 2.71 -9.37 -20.76
C THR A 52 4.13 -9.12 -20.28
N ASP A 53 4.88 -8.25 -20.94
CA ASP A 53 6.28 -7.90 -20.64
C ASP A 53 6.47 -6.39 -20.63
N PHE A 54 5.84 -5.73 -19.67
CA PHE A 54 6.01 -4.30 -19.48
C PHE A 54 7.40 -4.00 -18.93
N LYS A 55 8.07 -3.02 -19.55
CA LYS A 55 9.34 -2.47 -19.08
C LYS A 55 9.15 -0.99 -18.78
N GLY A 56 9.30 -0.65 -17.52
CA GLY A 56 9.32 0.75 -17.07
C GLY A 56 10.61 1.47 -17.48
N VAL A 57 10.71 2.72 -17.09
CA VAL A 57 11.94 3.50 -17.22
C VAL A 57 12.90 3.20 -16.07
N ARG A 58 14.18 3.58 -16.19
CA ARG A 58 15.09 3.54 -15.05
C ARG A 58 14.56 4.42 -13.91
N GLN A 59 14.84 4.05 -12.67
CA GLN A 59 14.33 4.76 -11.48
C GLN A 59 14.72 6.25 -11.45
N ASP A 60 15.89 6.62 -11.99
CA ASP A 60 16.35 8.02 -12.11
C ASP A 60 15.61 8.82 -13.19
N ARG A 61 14.70 8.21 -13.94
CA ARG A 61 13.86 8.82 -14.98
C ARG A 61 12.38 8.81 -14.62
N LEU A 62 12.02 8.37 -13.42
CA LEU A 62 10.65 8.36 -12.99
C LEU A 62 10.09 9.76 -12.82
N THR A 63 8.88 9.95 -13.35
CA THR A 63 8.00 11.09 -13.07
C THR A 63 6.70 10.50 -12.57
N ILE A 64 6.51 10.51 -11.26
CA ILE A 64 5.44 9.81 -10.55
C ILE A 64 4.28 10.77 -10.30
N TYR A 65 3.05 10.31 -10.54
CA TYR A 65 1.82 10.96 -10.11
C TYR A 65 1.18 10.14 -8.99
N GLU A 66 1.19 10.66 -7.77
CA GLU A 66 0.48 10.08 -6.65
C GLU A 66 -1.03 10.32 -6.81
N LEU A 67 -1.83 9.26 -6.75
CA LEU A 67 -3.23 9.28 -7.12
C LEU A 67 -4.11 8.62 -6.06
N LEU A 68 -5.00 9.39 -5.46
CA LEU A 68 -6.09 8.88 -4.64
C LEU A 68 -7.34 8.68 -5.50
N LEU A 69 -7.69 7.43 -5.77
CA LEU A 69 -8.84 7.08 -6.62
C LEU A 69 -10.14 7.76 -6.20
N ARG A 70 -10.40 7.83 -4.88
CA ARG A 70 -11.59 8.45 -4.30
C ARG A 70 -11.82 9.90 -4.75
N ASP A 71 -10.73 10.67 -4.84
CA ASP A 71 -10.81 12.13 -5.04
C ASP A 71 -10.47 12.54 -6.47
N PHE A 72 -9.67 11.75 -7.19
CA PHE A 72 -9.15 12.08 -8.51
C PHE A 72 -10.25 12.31 -9.56
N THR A 73 -11.30 11.48 -9.53
CA THR A 73 -12.40 11.58 -10.49
C THR A 73 -13.75 11.84 -9.81
N ARG A 74 -13.70 12.42 -8.61
CA ARG A 74 -14.91 12.74 -7.86
C ARG A 74 -15.77 13.75 -8.64
N ASN A 75 -17.05 13.40 -8.85
CA ASN A 75 -18.03 14.28 -9.47
C ASN A 75 -19.31 14.33 -8.59
N GLY A 76 -19.50 15.43 -7.86
CA GLY A 76 -20.62 15.62 -6.97
C GLY A 76 -20.72 14.53 -5.89
N GLU A 77 -21.81 13.76 -5.91
CA GLU A 77 -22.09 12.68 -4.96
C GLU A 77 -21.29 11.39 -5.25
N TYR A 78 -20.79 11.23 -6.47
CA TYR A 78 -20.08 10.03 -6.88
C TYR A 78 -18.61 10.14 -6.48
N LYS A 79 -18.15 9.17 -5.68
CA LYS A 79 -16.72 9.00 -5.38
C LYS A 79 -16.00 8.53 -6.64
N GLY A 80 -14.74 8.94 -6.80
CA GLY A 80 -13.89 8.45 -7.87
C GLY A 80 -13.74 6.92 -7.80
N ASN A 81 -13.58 6.29 -8.96
CA ASN A 81 -13.37 4.86 -9.12
C ASN A 81 -12.47 4.58 -10.32
N LEU A 82 -12.08 3.31 -10.49
CA LEU A 82 -11.16 2.88 -11.54
C LEU A 82 -11.70 3.12 -12.96
N LYS A 83 -13.00 2.97 -13.19
CA LYS A 83 -13.59 3.20 -14.52
C LYS A 83 -13.46 4.66 -14.94
N LEU A 84 -13.73 5.57 -14.03
CA LEU A 84 -13.54 7.01 -14.29
C LEU A 84 -12.07 7.39 -14.39
N ALA A 85 -11.19 6.74 -13.60
CA ALA A 85 -9.75 6.98 -13.68
C ALA A 85 -9.16 6.51 -15.03
N LEU A 86 -9.66 5.40 -15.60
CA LEU A 86 -9.29 4.94 -16.94
C LEU A 86 -9.52 6.01 -18.01
N GLU A 87 -10.61 6.77 -17.95
CA GLU A 87 -10.93 7.85 -18.89
C GLU A 87 -9.93 9.02 -18.82
N LYS A 88 -9.12 9.09 -17.77
CA LYS A 88 -8.14 10.14 -17.53
C LYS A 88 -6.69 9.73 -17.84
N LEU A 89 -6.44 8.50 -18.24
CA LEU A 89 -5.08 8.01 -18.49
C LEU A 89 -4.35 8.79 -19.60
N ASP A 90 -5.05 9.17 -20.67
CA ASP A 90 -4.45 9.97 -21.75
C ASP A 90 -4.12 11.39 -21.27
N TYR A 91 -4.95 11.98 -20.41
CA TYR A 91 -4.62 13.23 -19.75
C TYR A 91 -3.37 13.09 -18.87
N LEU A 92 -3.31 12.06 -18.00
CA LEU A 92 -2.13 11.80 -17.17
C LEU A 92 -0.87 11.61 -18.04
N LYS A 93 -0.97 10.85 -19.12
CA LYS A 93 0.12 10.67 -20.07
C LYS A 93 0.57 12.00 -20.69
N SER A 94 -0.37 12.89 -21.00
CA SER A 94 -0.06 14.20 -21.59
C SER A 94 0.69 15.15 -20.64
N LEU A 95 0.64 14.87 -19.32
CA LEU A 95 1.44 15.59 -18.32
C LEU A 95 2.92 15.19 -18.33
N GLY A 96 3.29 14.17 -19.10
CA GLY A 96 4.66 13.68 -19.18
C GLY A 96 5.03 12.68 -18.07
N ILE A 97 4.06 12.21 -17.27
CA ILE A 97 4.31 11.18 -16.26
C ILE A 97 4.57 9.81 -16.90
N ASN A 98 5.33 8.99 -16.24
CA ASN A 98 5.64 7.63 -16.65
C ASN A 98 5.41 6.58 -15.53
N ALA A 99 4.92 7.03 -14.38
CA ALA A 99 4.44 6.16 -13.31
C ALA A 99 3.25 6.79 -12.58
N ILE A 100 2.33 5.95 -12.12
CA ILE A 100 1.27 6.31 -11.20
C ILE A 100 1.51 5.55 -9.89
N GLU A 101 1.60 6.28 -8.80
CA GLU A 101 1.56 5.72 -7.46
C GLU A 101 0.11 5.75 -6.99
N LEU A 102 -0.53 4.59 -6.93
CA LEU A 102 -1.87 4.45 -6.37
C LEU A 102 -1.78 4.43 -4.85
N MET A 103 -2.42 5.40 -4.20
CA MET A 103 -2.60 5.37 -2.74
C MET A 103 -3.24 4.05 -2.30
N PRO A 104 -3.07 3.62 -1.04
CA PRO A 104 -3.33 2.24 -0.63
C PRO A 104 -4.73 1.75 -1.02
N PHE A 105 -4.78 0.62 -1.69
CA PHE A 105 -6.00 -0.01 -2.17
C PHE A 105 -6.19 -1.46 -1.73
N CYS A 106 -5.41 -1.93 -0.74
CA CYS A 106 -5.80 -3.08 0.05
C CYS A 106 -7.12 -2.81 0.76
N LYS A 107 -7.86 -3.86 1.08
CA LYS A 107 -9.08 -3.70 1.84
C LYS A 107 -8.82 -3.04 3.20
N ILE A 108 -9.55 -1.99 3.48
CA ILE A 108 -9.43 -1.15 4.67
C ILE A 108 -10.55 -1.41 5.69
N ASP A 109 -10.36 -0.92 6.91
CA ASP A 109 -11.45 -0.82 7.88
C ASP A 109 -12.41 0.31 7.47
N GLY A 110 -13.62 -0.07 7.07
CA GLY A 110 -14.60 0.84 6.49
C GLY A 110 -14.50 0.97 4.97
N ILE A 111 -15.04 2.08 4.43
CA ILE A 111 -15.11 2.37 2.98
C ILE A 111 -14.71 3.81 2.63
N THR A 112 -14.23 4.58 3.60
CA THR A 112 -14.01 6.01 3.40
C THR A 112 -12.82 6.50 4.22
N ASN A 113 -11.62 6.26 3.73
CA ASN A 113 -10.39 6.87 4.23
C ASN A 113 -9.37 6.99 3.07
N TRP A 114 -8.13 7.31 3.37
CA TRP A 114 -7.07 7.42 2.36
C TRP A 114 -6.43 6.07 1.97
N GLY A 115 -6.83 4.98 2.63
CA GLY A 115 -6.30 3.64 2.37
C GLY A 115 -5.40 3.09 3.49
N TYR A 116 -4.93 3.94 4.41
CA TYR A 116 -3.93 3.55 5.42
C TYR A 116 -4.49 2.72 6.60
N HIS A 117 -5.75 2.34 6.58
CA HIS A 117 -6.36 1.47 7.59
C HIS A 117 -6.49 0.02 7.10
N SER A 118 -5.41 -0.56 6.60
CA SER A 118 -5.39 -1.89 5.99
C SER A 118 -5.82 -2.99 6.94
N THR A 119 -6.61 -3.95 6.42
CA THR A 119 -7.14 -5.07 7.19
C THR A 119 -6.99 -6.43 6.49
N PHE A 120 -7.08 -6.48 5.16
CA PHE A 120 -6.86 -7.68 4.35
C PHE A 120 -5.90 -7.36 3.22
N PHE A 121 -4.69 -7.85 3.35
CA PHE A 121 -3.55 -7.47 2.50
C PHE A 121 -3.55 -8.12 1.11
N PHE A 122 -4.37 -9.13 0.89
CA PHE A 122 -4.51 -9.82 -0.40
C PHE A 122 -5.80 -9.43 -1.14
N ALA A 123 -6.67 -8.63 -0.54
CA ALA A 123 -7.94 -8.21 -1.13
C ALA A 123 -7.91 -6.74 -1.54
N THR A 124 -8.50 -6.44 -2.70
CA THR A 124 -8.67 -5.06 -3.17
C THR A 124 -9.82 -4.35 -2.44
N GLU A 125 -9.73 -3.01 -2.35
CA GLU A 125 -10.82 -2.19 -1.85
C GLU A 125 -11.94 -2.09 -2.89
N LYS A 126 -13.08 -2.68 -2.57
CA LYS A 126 -14.25 -2.82 -3.46
C LYS A 126 -14.90 -1.50 -3.85
N VAL A 127 -14.73 -0.47 -3.05
CA VAL A 127 -15.34 0.85 -3.31
C VAL A 127 -14.82 1.49 -4.60
N TYR A 128 -13.66 1.09 -5.07
CA TYR A 128 -13.05 1.62 -6.29
C TYR A 128 -13.32 0.77 -7.53
N GLY A 129 -13.73 -0.48 -7.38
CA GLY A 129 -14.00 -1.36 -8.50
C GLY A 129 -13.80 -2.83 -8.17
N THR A 130 -14.02 -3.67 -9.19
CA THR A 130 -13.78 -5.11 -9.13
C THR A 130 -12.28 -5.41 -9.26
N GLU A 131 -11.87 -6.64 -8.92
CA GLU A 131 -10.51 -7.13 -9.15
C GLU A 131 -10.10 -7.00 -10.62
N GLU A 132 -11.04 -7.22 -11.55
CA GLU A 132 -10.83 -7.06 -12.99
C GLU A 132 -10.65 -5.59 -13.39
N ASP A 133 -11.37 -4.65 -12.75
CA ASP A 133 -11.19 -3.22 -12.99
C ASP A 133 -9.77 -2.76 -12.60
N TYR A 134 -9.22 -3.27 -11.49
CA TYR A 134 -7.83 -3.01 -11.12
C TYR A 134 -6.84 -3.56 -12.15
N LYS A 135 -7.00 -4.80 -12.58
CA LYS A 135 -6.14 -5.42 -13.60
C LYS A 135 -6.23 -4.66 -14.92
N LYS A 136 -7.43 -4.27 -15.33
CA LYS A 136 -7.66 -3.48 -16.53
C LYS A 136 -6.99 -2.11 -16.45
N PHE A 137 -7.08 -1.44 -15.29
CA PHE A 137 -6.41 -0.16 -15.10
C PHE A 137 -4.89 -0.27 -15.26
N ILE A 138 -4.29 -1.30 -14.67
CA ILE A 138 -2.85 -1.55 -14.77
C ILE A 138 -2.44 -1.87 -16.21
N ASP A 139 -3.18 -2.74 -16.89
CA ASP A 139 -2.92 -3.11 -18.28
C ASP A 139 -3.00 -1.90 -19.22
N GLU A 140 -4.01 -1.04 -19.03
CA GLU A 140 -4.16 0.20 -19.79
C GLU A 140 -3.07 1.25 -19.47
N CYS A 141 -2.55 1.27 -18.24
CA CYS A 141 -1.36 2.05 -17.90
C CYS A 141 -0.14 1.54 -18.66
N HIS A 142 0.09 0.22 -18.65
CA HIS A 142 1.20 -0.41 -19.36
C HIS A 142 1.17 -0.16 -20.86
N LYS A 143 0.00 -0.21 -21.51
CA LYS A 143 -0.17 0.14 -22.94
C LYS A 143 0.30 1.57 -23.25
N ARG A 144 0.21 2.47 -22.27
CA ARG A 144 0.63 3.87 -22.39
C ARG A 144 2.07 4.12 -21.95
N GLY A 145 2.80 3.08 -21.57
CA GLY A 145 4.14 3.19 -21.01
C GLY A 145 4.16 3.86 -19.64
N ILE A 146 3.13 3.64 -18.84
CA ILE A 146 2.99 4.14 -17.47
C ILE A 146 3.10 2.95 -16.51
N ALA A 147 4.08 2.96 -15.62
CA ALA A 147 4.22 2.01 -14.54
C ALA A 147 3.15 2.23 -13.46
N VAL A 148 2.79 1.17 -12.73
CA VAL A 148 1.88 1.27 -11.60
C VAL A 148 2.56 0.80 -10.33
N ILE A 149 2.72 1.72 -9.39
CA ILE A 149 3.33 1.53 -8.08
C ILE A 149 2.21 1.50 -7.04
N MET A 150 2.23 0.54 -6.14
CA MET A 150 1.27 0.47 -5.05
C MET A 150 1.83 1.09 -3.79
N ASP A 151 1.14 2.10 -3.25
CA ASP A 151 1.36 2.51 -1.88
C ASP A 151 0.80 1.43 -0.95
N ILE A 152 1.64 0.89 -0.08
CA ILE A 152 1.31 -0.26 0.76
C ILE A 152 1.68 -0.03 2.22
N VAL A 153 0.73 -0.33 3.10
CA VAL A 153 0.88 -0.19 4.55
C VAL A 153 1.29 -1.53 5.14
N LEU A 154 2.55 -1.67 5.54
CA LEU A 154 3.08 -2.90 6.14
C LEU A 154 3.72 -2.68 7.52
N ASP A 155 3.52 -1.51 8.13
CA ASP A 155 3.94 -1.22 9.50
C ASP A 155 2.86 -1.54 10.54
N HIS A 156 1.58 -1.46 10.14
CA HIS A 156 0.45 -1.72 11.04
C HIS A 156 -0.77 -2.34 10.35
N ALA A 157 -1.71 -2.84 11.17
CA ALA A 157 -3.03 -3.28 10.72
C ALA A 157 -4.12 -2.82 11.68
N TYR A 158 -5.33 -2.60 11.16
CA TYR A 158 -6.45 -2.16 11.98
C TYR A 158 -7.25 -3.34 12.58
N GLY A 159 -8.03 -3.06 13.62
CA GLY A 159 -8.66 -4.06 14.48
C GLY A 159 -9.65 -5.04 13.84
N THR A 160 -10.09 -4.79 12.59
CA THR A 160 -10.86 -5.77 11.81
C THR A 160 -9.98 -6.79 11.08
N CYS A 161 -8.65 -6.61 11.09
CA CYS A 161 -7.70 -7.56 10.51
C CYS A 161 -7.82 -8.93 11.17
N SER A 162 -7.99 -9.98 10.37
CA SER A 162 -8.13 -11.33 10.88
C SER A 162 -6.87 -11.86 11.54
N LEU A 163 -5.68 -11.44 11.13
CA LEU A 163 -4.41 -11.80 11.79
C LEU A 163 -4.32 -11.28 13.23
N VAL A 164 -4.82 -10.05 13.47
CA VAL A 164 -4.93 -9.50 14.83
C VAL A 164 -5.94 -10.29 15.64
N ARG A 165 -7.10 -10.62 15.05
CA ARG A 165 -8.20 -11.30 15.76
C ARG A 165 -7.96 -12.76 16.05
N LEU A 166 -7.11 -13.44 15.28
CA LEU A 166 -6.75 -14.84 15.50
C LEU A 166 -6.04 -15.05 16.84
N TYR A 167 -5.20 -14.08 17.21
CA TYR A 167 -4.46 -14.07 18.48
C TYR A 167 -4.68 -12.70 19.14
N ALA A 168 -5.88 -12.51 19.69
CA ALA A 168 -6.29 -11.26 20.31
C ALA A 168 -6.44 -11.41 21.84
N ASP A 169 -6.16 -10.34 22.58
CA ASP A 169 -6.39 -10.26 24.01
C ASP A 169 -7.38 -9.12 24.37
N PRO A 170 -8.52 -9.41 25.01
CA PRO A 170 -9.09 -10.74 25.25
C PRO A 170 -9.61 -11.40 23.97
N PRO A 171 -9.69 -12.73 23.91
CA PRO A 171 -10.17 -13.45 22.74
C PRO A 171 -11.55 -12.98 22.26
N GLY A 172 -11.69 -12.79 20.95
CA GLY A 172 -12.97 -12.36 20.34
C GLY A 172 -13.26 -10.86 20.45
N ASN A 173 -12.36 -10.06 21.02
CA ASN A 173 -12.51 -8.61 21.08
C ASN A 173 -12.36 -7.99 19.68
N THR A 174 -13.37 -7.26 19.22
CA THR A 174 -13.38 -6.57 17.93
C THR A 174 -12.55 -5.29 17.92
N LYS A 175 -12.16 -4.78 19.09
CA LYS A 175 -11.16 -3.72 19.29
C LYS A 175 -9.82 -4.31 19.69
N ALA A 176 -9.57 -5.56 19.28
CA ALA A 176 -8.53 -6.41 19.76
C ALA A 176 -7.15 -5.76 19.68
N GLN A 177 -6.46 -5.84 20.81
CA GLN A 177 -5.01 -5.76 20.80
C GLN A 177 -4.46 -7.17 20.50
N PRO A 178 -3.31 -7.28 19.83
CA PRO A 178 -2.64 -8.55 19.69
C PRO A 178 -2.31 -9.13 21.06
N ALA A 179 -2.51 -10.45 21.23
CA ALA A 179 -2.04 -11.16 22.40
C ALA A 179 -0.50 -11.28 22.39
N ALA A 180 0.09 -11.59 23.54
CA ALA A 180 1.55 -11.69 23.66
C ALA A 180 2.16 -12.81 22.79
N ASP A 181 1.37 -13.81 22.42
CA ASP A 181 1.74 -14.94 21.56
C ASP A 181 1.31 -14.74 20.09
N ASN A 182 0.84 -13.54 19.71
CA ASN A 182 0.55 -13.25 18.30
C ASN A 182 1.83 -13.32 17.47
N PRO A 183 1.91 -14.19 16.45
CA PRO A 183 3.15 -14.39 15.72
C PRO A 183 3.50 -13.25 14.76
N TRP A 184 2.55 -12.36 14.45
CA TRP A 184 2.74 -11.29 13.46
C TRP A 184 2.84 -9.90 14.04
N PHE A 185 2.28 -9.67 15.24
CA PHE A 185 2.17 -8.32 15.80
C PHE A 185 2.80 -8.20 17.17
N ASN A 186 3.34 -7.05 17.46
CA ASN A 186 3.74 -6.68 18.80
C ASN A 186 2.49 -6.44 19.68
N MET A 187 2.50 -6.92 20.92
CA MET A 187 1.44 -6.64 21.87
C MET A 187 1.36 -5.12 22.18
N VAL A 188 2.52 -4.48 22.23
CA VAL A 188 2.66 -3.03 22.40
C VAL A 188 3.63 -2.54 21.34
N SER A 189 3.24 -1.50 20.59
CA SER A 189 4.13 -0.91 19.58
C SER A 189 5.42 -0.40 20.24
N PRO A 190 6.58 -0.70 19.69
CA PRO A 190 7.86 -0.12 20.12
C PRO A 190 7.95 1.37 19.79
N ASN A 191 7.15 1.87 18.84
CA ASN A 191 7.16 3.28 18.49
C ASN A 191 6.43 4.11 19.55
N THR A 192 7.16 4.99 20.21
CA THR A 192 6.67 5.78 21.35
C THR A 192 5.88 7.03 20.93
N LYS A 193 5.89 7.39 19.64
CA LYS A 193 5.28 8.63 19.14
C LYS A 193 4.25 8.38 18.06
N TYR A 194 4.50 7.41 17.21
CA TYR A 194 3.67 7.08 16.05
C TYR A 194 3.20 5.64 16.18
N SER A 195 2.00 5.44 16.72
CA SER A 195 1.41 4.12 16.92
C SER A 195 -0.02 4.13 16.40
N TRP A 196 -0.27 3.43 15.33
CA TRP A 196 -1.58 3.26 14.71
C TRP A 196 -1.94 1.78 14.64
N GLY A 197 -3.15 1.42 15.08
CA GLY A 197 -3.61 0.04 15.01
C GLY A 197 -2.72 -0.96 15.76
N ALA A 198 -2.57 -2.16 15.20
CA ALA A 198 -1.67 -3.20 15.67
C ALA A 198 -0.37 -3.13 14.88
N ASP A 199 0.75 -3.03 15.56
CA ASP A 199 2.09 -2.86 15.03
C ASP A 199 2.68 -4.22 14.61
N PHE A 200 3.17 -4.34 13.37
CA PHE A 200 3.79 -5.58 12.90
C PHE A 200 5.15 -5.82 13.56
N ASN A 201 5.35 -7.03 14.05
CA ASN A 201 6.64 -7.49 14.53
C ASN A 201 7.54 -7.88 13.35
N HIS A 202 8.30 -6.94 12.81
CA HIS A 202 9.13 -7.14 11.62
C HIS A 202 10.32 -8.09 11.84
N GLU A 203 10.68 -8.40 13.08
CA GLU A 203 11.72 -9.37 13.41
C GLU A 203 11.19 -10.81 13.41
N SER A 204 9.87 -10.99 13.51
CA SER A 204 9.23 -12.30 13.43
C SER A 204 9.38 -12.92 12.04
N LYS A 205 9.73 -14.20 11.98
CA LYS A 205 9.80 -14.94 10.71
C LYS A 205 8.42 -15.07 10.07
N GLU A 206 7.40 -15.20 10.84
CA GLU A 206 6.00 -15.30 10.40
C GLU A 206 5.56 -14.01 9.70
N THR A 207 5.94 -12.86 10.26
CA THR A 207 5.73 -11.56 9.62
C THR A 207 6.53 -11.45 8.34
N GLN A 208 7.80 -11.79 8.35
CA GLN A 208 8.64 -11.71 7.15
C GLN A 208 8.08 -12.56 6.01
N ILE A 209 7.66 -13.80 6.28
CA ILE A 209 7.03 -14.70 5.30
C ILE A 209 5.70 -14.10 4.78
N LEU A 210 4.91 -13.50 5.68
CA LEU A 210 3.66 -12.85 5.30
C LEU A 210 3.91 -11.68 4.34
N LEU A 211 4.84 -10.78 4.67
CA LEU A 211 5.16 -9.61 3.86
C LEU A 211 5.72 -10.01 2.49
N ASP A 212 6.59 -11.02 2.44
CA ASP A 212 7.10 -11.60 1.20
C ASP A 212 5.97 -12.15 0.33
N SER A 213 5.00 -12.81 0.97
CA SER A 213 3.83 -13.38 0.28
C SER A 213 2.90 -12.29 -0.25
N ILE A 214 2.67 -11.22 0.52
CA ILE A 214 1.87 -10.05 0.10
C ILE A 214 2.50 -9.41 -1.13
N CYS A 215 3.77 -9.06 -1.06
CA CYS A 215 4.46 -8.42 -2.19
C CYS A 215 4.49 -9.34 -3.43
N ALA A 216 4.76 -10.65 -3.24
CA ALA A 216 4.73 -11.62 -4.32
C ALA A 216 3.37 -11.72 -4.99
N PHE A 217 2.29 -11.71 -4.21
CA PHE A 217 0.91 -11.75 -4.72
C PHE A 217 0.62 -10.56 -5.63
N TRP A 218 0.88 -9.34 -5.18
CA TRP A 218 0.61 -8.13 -5.94
C TRP A 218 1.44 -8.04 -7.22
N LEU A 219 2.72 -8.40 -7.17
CA LEU A 219 3.57 -8.44 -8.36
C LEU A 219 3.09 -9.48 -9.37
N LYS A 220 2.68 -10.67 -8.92
CA LYS A 220 2.28 -11.76 -9.79
C LYS A 220 0.85 -11.59 -10.32
N GLU A 221 -0.10 -11.36 -9.42
CA GLU A 221 -1.53 -11.38 -9.75
C GLU A 221 -1.98 -10.09 -10.43
N TYR A 222 -1.40 -8.95 -10.04
CA TYR A 222 -1.77 -7.63 -10.58
C TYR A 222 -0.70 -7.02 -11.48
N LYS A 223 0.44 -7.69 -11.68
CA LYS A 223 1.56 -7.18 -12.49
C LYS A 223 2.00 -5.77 -12.11
N LEU A 224 2.00 -5.47 -10.82
CA LEU A 224 2.51 -4.19 -10.34
C LEU A 224 4.00 -4.02 -10.65
N ASP A 225 4.43 -2.76 -10.79
CA ASP A 225 5.80 -2.43 -11.14
C ASP A 225 6.66 -2.11 -9.92
N GLY A 226 6.04 -1.99 -8.76
CA GLY A 226 6.75 -1.75 -7.52
C GLY A 226 5.83 -1.33 -6.38
N PHE A 227 6.45 -0.89 -5.30
CA PHE A 227 5.79 -0.49 -4.07
C PHE A 227 6.36 0.82 -3.54
N ARG A 228 5.49 1.62 -2.93
CA ARG A 228 5.86 2.65 -1.96
C ARG A 228 5.47 2.13 -0.59
N PHE A 229 6.42 1.98 0.30
CA PHE A 229 6.19 1.48 1.66
C PHE A 229 5.92 2.65 2.60
N ASP A 230 4.71 2.66 3.13
CA ASP A 230 4.27 3.63 4.13
C ASP A 230 5.05 3.46 5.42
N PHE A 231 5.44 4.58 6.04
CA PHE A 231 6.06 4.66 7.36
C PHE A 231 7.13 3.60 7.65
N SER A 232 8.05 3.36 6.71
CA SER A 232 9.06 2.29 6.82
C SER A 232 10.04 2.46 7.99
N LYS A 233 10.14 3.64 8.58
CA LYS A 233 10.89 3.82 9.82
C LYS A 233 10.28 3.10 11.04
N GLY A 234 9.05 2.60 10.89
CA GLY A 234 8.37 1.72 11.84
C GLY A 234 8.75 0.24 11.71
N PHE A 235 9.55 -0.16 10.69
CA PHE A 235 9.91 -1.57 10.48
C PHE A 235 10.98 -2.06 11.47
N THR A 236 10.71 -1.93 12.76
CA THR A 236 11.67 -2.23 13.82
C THR A 236 10.98 -2.58 15.12
N ASN A 237 11.66 -3.33 15.97
CA ASN A 237 11.28 -3.52 17.39
C ASN A 237 12.12 -2.64 18.34
N THR A 238 13.00 -1.81 17.82
CA THR A 238 13.78 -0.87 18.64
C THR A 238 12.86 0.23 19.19
N PRO A 239 12.78 0.40 20.52
CA PRO A 239 11.92 1.44 21.11
C PRO A 239 12.36 2.86 20.73
N GLY A 240 11.41 3.72 20.37
CA GLY A 240 11.70 5.12 20.03
C GLY A 240 10.69 5.72 19.05
N ASP A 241 11.00 6.88 18.49
CA ASP A 241 10.16 7.52 17.47
C ASP A 241 10.58 7.18 16.02
N GLY A 242 11.53 6.26 15.87
CA GLY A 242 12.09 5.84 14.59
C GLY A 242 13.12 6.80 13.99
N SER A 243 13.53 7.87 14.69
CA SER A 243 14.49 8.86 14.17
C SER A 243 15.95 8.47 14.42
N ALA A 244 16.21 7.61 15.42
CA ALA A 244 17.56 7.14 15.71
C ALA A 244 18.01 6.10 14.68
N TYR A 245 19.33 6.07 14.43
CA TYR A 245 19.95 5.06 13.58
C TYR A 245 19.68 3.65 14.11
N ASP A 246 19.20 2.75 13.23
CA ASP A 246 18.79 1.40 13.60
C ASP A 246 19.29 0.37 12.57
N PRO A 247 20.37 -0.39 12.89
CA PRO A 247 20.94 -1.38 11.98
C PRO A 247 20.01 -2.57 11.74
N ASP A 248 19.13 -2.91 12.70
CA ASP A 248 18.17 -4.01 12.52
C ASP A 248 17.09 -3.63 11.53
N ARG A 249 16.59 -2.40 11.58
CA ARG A 249 15.65 -1.86 10.60
C ARG A 249 16.25 -1.85 9.19
N ILE A 250 17.48 -1.39 9.04
CA ILE A 250 18.21 -1.43 7.76
C ILE A 250 18.26 -2.87 7.22
N ARG A 251 18.62 -3.82 8.07
CA ARG A 251 18.69 -5.24 7.71
C ARG A 251 17.34 -5.78 7.26
N ILE A 252 16.25 -5.44 7.97
CA ILE A 252 14.88 -5.85 7.65
C ILE A 252 14.45 -5.29 6.29
N ILE A 253 14.65 -4.00 6.07
CA ILE A 253 14.29 -3.33 4.81
C ILE A 253 15.07 -3.91 3.63
N LYS A 254 16.39 -4.06 3.76
CA LYS A 254 17.22 -4.66 2.70
C LYS A 254 16.79 -6.10 2.39
N ARG A 255 16.52 -6.92 3.42
CA ARG A 255 16.03 -8.29 3.23
C ARG A 255 14.70 -8.33 2.44
N LEU A 256 13.71 -7.50 2.83
CA LEU A 256 12.43 -7.43 2.12
C LEU A 256 12.62 -7.01 0.66
N SER A 257 13.45 -6.00 0.44
CA SER A 257 13.77 -5.50 -0.90
C SER A 257 14.40 -6.58 -1.78
N ASP A 258 15.34 -7.34 -1.23
CA ASP A 258 16.01 -8.44 -1.95
C ASP A 258 15.01 -9.56 -2.29
N GLU A 259 14.08 -9.89 -1.39
CA GLU A 259 13.04 -10.88 -1.66
C GLU A 259 12.08 -10.43 -2.77
N ILE A 260 11.77 -9.15 -2.84
CA ILE A 260 10.97 -8.57 -3.93
C ILE A 260 11.73 -8.65 -5.25
N ARG A 261 13.01 -8.25 -5.26
CA ARG A 261 13.86 -8.25 -6.46
C ARG A 261 14.14 -9.64 -7.01
N LYS A 262 14.11 -10.69 -6.21
CA LYS A 262 14.14 -12.08 -6.69
C LYS A 262 12.96 -12.41 -7.60
N ARG A 263 11.83 -11.74 -7.46
CA ARG A 263 10.60 -11.95 -8.23
C ARG A 263 10.46 -10.99 -9.41
N LYS A 264 10.87 -9.74 -9.20
CA LYS A 264 10.89 -8.66 -10.19
C LYS A 264 12.13 -7.80 -9.95
N SER A 265 13.21 -8.11 -10.69
CA SER A 265 14.53 -7.50 -10.49
C SER A 265 14.54 -5.99 -10.76
N ASP A 266 13.60 -5.50 -11.55
CA ASP A 266 13.41 -4.10 -11.92
C ASP A 266 12.25 -3.43 -11.14
N ALA A 267 11.83 -4.01 -10.01
CA ALA A 267 10.78 -3.43 -9.17
C ALA A 267 11.19 -2.07 -8.62
N TYR A 268 10.31 -1.09 -8.73
CA TYR A 268 10.46 0.20 -8.06
C TYR A 268 10.18 0.04 -6.57
N LEU A 269 11.16 0.36 -5.73
CA LEU A 269 11.06 0.24 -4.27
C LEU A 269 11.30 1.60 -3.65
N ILE A 270 10.20 2.23 -3.20
CA ILE A 270 10.18 3.56 -2.62
C ILE A 270 9.83 3.42 -1.14
N TYR A 271 10.59 4.06 -0.28
CA TYR A 271 10.39 4.01 1.16
C TYR A 271 10.10 5.40 1.71
N GLU A 272 8.92 5.57 2.35
CA GLU A 272 8.70 6.70 3.24
C GLU A 272 9.43 6.44 4.55
N HIS A 273 10.72 6.71 4.55
CA HIS A 273 11.60 6.36 5.66
C HIS A 273 11.73 7.49 6.67
N LEU A 274 12.14 8.65 6.24
CA LEU A 274 12.22 9.88 7.02
C LEU A 274 12.96 9.71 8.36
N ALA A 275 13.99 8.88 8.35
CA ALA A 275 14.93 8.68 9.47
C ALA A 275 16.12 9.64 9.38
N GLY A 276 17.24 9.31 10.03
CA GLY A 276 18.46 10.11 9.96
C GLY A 276 19.24 9.88 8.67
N ASP A 277 20.00 10.89 8.24
CA ASP A 277 20.76 10.90 6.98
C ASP A 277 21.70 9.69 6.80
N GLN A 278 22.31 9.19 7.88
CA GLN A 278 23.21 8.06 7.81
C GLN A 278 22.46 6.80 7.34
N GLU A 279 21.30 6.55 7.92
CA GLU A 279 20.48 5.38 7.59
C GLU A 279 19.91 5.49 6.18
N GLU A 280 19.43 6.66 5.80
CA GLU A 280 18.92 6.90 4.45
C GLU A 280 20.02 6.70 3.39
N LYS A 281 21.24 7.12 3.64
CA LYS A 281 22.37 6.85 2.73
C LYS A 281 22.64 5.35 2.57
N GLU A 282 22.65 4.60 3.66
CA GLU A 282 22.88 3.15 3.61
C GLU A 282 21.76 2.40 2.86
N LEU A 283 20.53 2.89 2.92
CA LEU A 283 19.41 2.36 2.14
C LEU A 283 19.54 2.76 0.67
N ALA A 284 19.90 4.00 0.37
CA ALA A 284 20.13 4.46 -0.99
C ALA A 284 21.31 3.71 -1.66
N GLU A 285 22.39 3.40 -0.93
CA GLU A 285 23.50 2.55 -1.41
C GLU A 285 23.05 1.12 -1.74
N HIS A 286 21.91 0.67 -1.22
CA HIS A 286 21.26 -0.59 -1.61
C HIS A 286 20.28 -0.42 -2.78
N ASP A 287 20.40 0.67 -3.52
CA ASP A 287 19.55 1.00 -4.68
C ASP A 287 18.06 1.14 -4.33
N LEU A 288 17.74 1.68 -3.15
CA LEU A 288 16.39 1.98 -2.70
C LEU A 288 16.08 3.46 -2.90
N MET A 289 14.88 3.75 -3.36
CA MET A 289 14.39 5.13 -3.47
C MET A 289 13.78 5.56 -2.15
N LEU A 290 14.09 6.78 -1.74
CA LEU A 290 13.62 7.35 -0.47
C LEU A 290 12.78 8.60 -0.73
N TRP A 291 11.70 8.73 0.03
CA TRP A 291 10.87 9.93 -0.01
C TRP A 291 11.58 11.12 0.62
N GLY A 292 11.94 12.12 -0.18
CA GLY A 292 12.51 13.37 0.32
C GLY A 292 11.42 14.34 0.80
N LYS A 293 11.66 15.04 1.92
CA LYS A 293 10.77 16.08 2.46
C LYS A 293 10.89 17.40 1.66
N GLN A 294 10.52 17.38 0.38
CA GLN A 294 10.72 18.51 -0.52
C GLN A 294 9.52 19.48 -0.60
N ASN A 295 8.37 19.12 -0.04
CA ASN A 295 7.14 19.90 -0.13
C ASN A 295 7.31 21.34 0.38
N SER A 296 7.91 21.52 1.58
CA SER A 296 8.09 22.84 2.17
C SER A 296 9.06 23.72 1.37
N PRO A 297 10.25 23.26 0.92
CA PRO A 297 11.12 24.02 0.04
C PRO A 297 10.45 24.49 -1.24
N PHE A 298 9.71 23.61 -1.93
CA PHE A 298 9.01 23.95 -3.17
C PHE A 298 7.85 24.93 -2.92
N SER A 299 7.01 24.69 -1.90
CA SER A 299 5.91 25.57 -1.55
C SER A 299 6.42 26.97 -1.14
N ASN A 300 7.49 27.03 -0.36
CA ASN A 300 8.11 28.28 0.04
C ASN A 300 8.68 29.06 -1.16
N ALA A 301 9.32 28.35 -2.08
CA ALA A 301 9.85 28.97 -3.29
C ALA A 301 8.73 29.57 -4.16
N ILE A 302 7.63 28.83 -4.39
CA ILE A 302 6.48 29.30 -5.16
C ILE A 302 5.81 30.49 -4.49
N ASN A 303 5.71 30.50 -3.17
CA ASN A 303 5.09 31.58 -2.40
C ASN A 303 6.03 32.78 -2.14
N GLY A 304 7.25 32.78 -2.69
CA GLY A 304 8.22 33.85 -2.49
C GLY A 304 8.77 33.98 -1.08
N VAL A 305 8.67 32.95 -0.27
CA VAL A 305 9.21 32.92 1.11
C VAL A 305 10.73 32.73 1.03
N GLN A 306 11.50 33.80 1.35
CA GLN A 306 12.97 33.76 1.22
C GLN A 306 13.63 32.78 2.20
N LYS A 307 13.13 32.67 3.43
CA LYS A 307 13.67 31.76 4.46
C LYS A 307 13.13 30.35 4.26
N GLY A 308 13.99 29.41 3.91
CA GLY A 308 13.64 28.01 3.66
C GLY A 308 13.19 27.67 2.24
N SER A 309 13.34 28.63 1.29
CA SER A 309 13.01 28.43 -0.13
C SER A 309 14.20 27.99 -1.00
N SER A 310 15.22 27.38 -0.40
CA SER A 310 16.44 27.00 -1.11
C SER A 310 16.21 25.76 -1.99
N PHE A 311 15.99 25.96 -3.28
CA PHE A 311 16.07 24.87 -4.27
C PHE A 311 17.43 24.14 -4.25
N LYS A 312 18.50 24.84 -3.88
CA LYS A 312 19.84 24.26 -3.75
C LYS A 312 19.92 23.23 -2.63
N GLY A 313 19.23 23.48 -1.50
CA GLY A 313 19.10 22.52 -0.42
C GLY A 313 18.19 21.33 -0.80
N ALA A 314 17.12 21.60 -1.55
CA ALA A 314 16.22 20.57 -2.05
C ALA A 314 16.89 19.60 -3.03
N MET A 315 17.80 20.11 -3.87
CA MET A 315 18.52 19.29 -4.88
C MET A 315 19.78 18.61 -4.31
N ALA A 316 20.26 19.03 -3.14
CA ALA A 316 21.47 18.46 -2.53
C ALA A 316 21.16 17.27 -1.59
N SER A 317 19.91 17.01 -1.29
CA SER A 317 19.43 15.90 -0.45
C SER A 317 18.87 14.73 -1.25
N SER A 318 19.01 14.74 -2.56
CA SER A 318 18.60 13.66 -3.46
C SER A 318 19.81 12.83 -3.88
#